data_6564cec1892d6da20fedbdd64ef0d53f
#
_entry.id   6564cec1892d6da20fedbdd64ef0d53f
#
_cell.length_a   1.000
_cell.length_b   1.000
_cell.length_c   1.000
_cell.angle_alpha   90.00
_cell.angle_beta   90.00
_cell.angle_gamma   90.00
#
_symmetry.space_group_name_H-M   'P 1'
#
loop_
_entity.id
_entity.type
_entity.pdbx_description
1 polymer ?
#
loop_
_entity_poly.entity_id
_entity_poly.type
_entity_poly.pdbx_seq_one_letter_code
_entity_poly.pdbx_strand_id
1 'polypeptide(L)'
;MKKILLFSALAIFLNSCSDSRSEGCTDSYAVNYESFADYDDGSCDYIADVVFFYDAITANELNAAEFDRLDFYIELSPGTYTFIGSEAPTFIAAGIPQCYESTYVTTDITWSGSYNANINYMIYGIHDIGILGELETEVDLYSFNLGANECAAVPIRFITKKKK
;
A
#
# COMPACT_ATOMS: atom_id res chain seq x y z
N MET A 1 -6.67 20.83 -81.49
CA MET A 1 -6.74 21.86 -80.44
C MET A 1 -7.06 21.15 -79.11
N LYS A 2 -6.03 20.90 -78.34
CA LYS A 2 -6.15 20.18 -77.05
C LYS A 2 -6.34 21.20 -75.91
N LYS A 3 -7.48 21.18 -75.22
CA LYS A 3 -7.72 22.00 -74.08
C LYS A 3 -7.10 21.29 -72.83
N ILE A 4 -6.08 21.92 -72.29
CA ILE A 4 -5.43 21.50 -71.04
C ILE A 4 -6.27 22.10 -69.90
N LEU A 5 -6.95 21.26 -69.16
CA LEU A 5 -7.60 21.61 -67.91
C LEU A 5 -6.57 21.60 -66.79
N LEU A 6 -6.20 22.79 -66.32
CA LEU A 6 -5.39 22.96 -65.11
C LEU A 6 -6.29 22.68 -63.92
N PHE A 7 -6.15 21.52 -63.28
CA PHE A 7 -6.67 21.23 -61.96
C PHE A 7 -5.76 21.91 -60.93
N SER A 8 -6.21 23.05 -60.43
CA SER A 8 -5.62 23.69 -59.26
C SER A 8 -5.95 22.84 -58.04
N ALA A 9 -5.00 22.02 -57.59
CA ALA A 9 -5.11 21.31 -56.32
C ALA A 9 -4.89 22.33 -55.19
N LEU A 10 -6.00 22.83 -54.65
CA LEU A 10 -6.05 23.61 -53.41
C LEU A 10 -5.70 22.64 -52.26
N ALA A 11 -4.43 22.56 -51.90
CA ALA A 11 -3.97 21.89 -50.73
C ALA A 11 -4.46 22.68 -49.51
N ILE A 12 -5.56 22.22 -48.94
CA ILE A 12 -6.05 22.68 -47.62
C ILE A 12 -5.08 22.07 -46.59
N PHE A 13 -4.11 22.87 -46.18
CA PHE A 13 -3.34 22.60 -44.98
C PHE A 13 -4.31 22.71 -43.81
N LEU A 14 -4.91 21.60 -43.43
CA LEU A 14 -5.52 21.45 -42.10
C LEU A 14 -4.35 21.55 -41.13
N ASN A 15 -4.09 22.76 -40.65
CA ASN A 15 -3.35 22.94 -39.43
C ASN A 15 -4.24 22.29 -38.35
N SER A 16 -4.04 21.00 -38.11
CA SER A 16 -4.46 20.33 -36.89
C SER A 16 -3.66 21.02 -35.78
N CYS A 17 -4.27 22.04 -35.18
CA CYS A 17 -3.86 22.49 -33.86
C CYS A 17 -4.08 21.27 -32.97
N SER A 18 -3.06 20.45 -32.80
CA SER A 18 -3.06 19.48 -31.73
C SER A 18 -3.06 20.32 -30.48
N ASP A 19 -4.20 20.31 -29.80
CA ASP A 19 -4.34 20.83 -28.44
C ASP A 19 -3.29 20.06 -27.64
N SER A 20 -2.11 20.67 -27.48
CA SER A 20 -0.99 20.05 -26.76
C SER A 20 -1.23 20.20 -25.26
N ARG A 21 -2.34 19.65 -24.80
CA ARG A 21 -2.57 19.50 -23.37
C ARG A 21 -1.55 18.52 -22.86
N SER A 22 -0.84 18.92 -21.82
CA SER A 22 0.07 18.04 -21.11
C SER A 22 -0.78 17.13 -20.23
N GLU A 23 -0.71 15.82 -20.47
CA GLU A 23 -1.33 14.79 -19.62
C GLU A 23 -0.31 14.33 -18.60
N GLY A 24 -0.76 14.06 -17.37
CA GLY A 24 0.08 13.61 -16.26
C GLY A 24 -0.66 13.67 -14.93
N CYS A 25 0.00 13.30 -13.84
CA CYS A 25 -0.60 13.38 -12.52
C CYS A 25 -0.75 14.83 -12.04
N THR A 26 -1.99 15.27 -11.77
CA THR A 26 -2.29 16.62 -11.29
C THR A 26 -2.48 16.73 -9.77
N ASP A 27 -2.41 15.61 -9.02
CA ASP A 27 -2.54 15.61 -7.57
C ASP A 27 -1.21 15.93 -6.91
N SER A 28 -1.15 17.05 -6.16
CA SER A 28 0.06 17.51 -5.47
C SER A 28 0.51 16.60 -4.32
N TYR A 29 -0.30 15.64 -3.90
CA TYR A 29 0.06 14.63 -2.91
C TYR A 29 0.72 13.39 -3.52
N ALA A 30 0.67 13.24 -4.84
CA ALA A 30 1.31 12.12 -5.54
C ALA A 30 2.82 12.32 -5.63
N VAL A 31 3.57 11.22 -5.59
CA VAL A 31 5.04 11.22 -5.71
C VAL A 31 5.52 11.59 -7.12
N ASN A 32 4.67 11.36 -8.11
CA ASN A 32 4.89 11.69 -9.52
C ASN A 32 4.06 12.90 -10.00
N TYR A 33 3.71 13.84 -9.07
CA TYR A 33 3.01 15.07 -9.41
C TYR A 33 3.72 15.88 -10.49
N GLU A 34 2.98 16.29 -11.51
CA GLU A 34 3.47 17.12 -12.61
C GLU A 34 2.77 18.49 -12.61
N SER A 35 3.45 19.52 -12.12
CA SER A 35 2.88 20.88 -11.98
C SER A 35 2.48 21.57 -13.29
N PHE A 36 2.91 21.02 -14.43
CA PHE A 36 2.59 21.52 -15.78
C PHE A 36 1.59 20.64 -16.53
N ALA A 37 1.07 19.58 -15.89
CA ALA A 37 -0.02 18.80 -16.46
C ALA A 37 -1.32 19.62 -16.43
N ASP A 38 -1.97 19.71 -17.59
CA ASP A 38 -3.26 20.38 -17.76
C ASP A 38 -4.43 19.43 -17.47
N TYR A 39 -4.18 18.11 -17.54
CA TYR A 39 -5.18 17.08 -17.42
C TYR A 39 -4.61 15.85 -16.70
N ASP A 40 -5.39 15.34 -15.75
CA ASP A 40 -5.06 14.11 -15.02
C ASP A 40 -5.32 12.89 -15.91
N ASP A 41 -4.28 12.12 -16.18
CA ASP A 41 -4.31 10.89 -16.97
C ASP A 41 -4.54 9.62 -16.12
N GLY A 42 -4.71 9.77 -14.79
CA GLY A 42 -4.86 8.69 -13.84
C GLY A 42 -3.56 7.98 -13.47
N SER A 43 -2.41 8.55 -13.82
CA SER A 43 -1.08 7.97 -13.54
C SER A 43 -0.54 8.29 -12.15
N CYS A 44 -1.34 8.94 -11.27
CA CYS A 44 -0.89 9.34 -9.96
C CYS A 44 -0.46 8.13 -9.10
N ASP A 45 0.77 8.22 -8.58
CA ASP A 45 1.32 7.25 -7.63
C ASP A 45 1.46 7.89 -6.26
N TYR A 46 1.12 7.13 -5.22
CA TYR A 46 1.11 7.58 -3.84
C TYR A 46 2.00 6.69 -2.97
N ILE A 47 2.46 7.26 -1.85
CA ILE A 47 3.21 6.55 -0.83
C ILE A 47 2.69 6.94 0.55
N ALA A 48 2.74 6.02 1.49
CA ALA A 48 2.52 6.28 2.91
C ALA A 48 3.24 5.23 3.76
N ASP A 49 3.48 5.61 5.01
CA ASP A 49 4.14 4.74 5.98
C ASP A 49 3.10 4.04 6.85
N VAL A 50 3.40 2.80 7.23
CA VAL A 50 2.58 2.01 8.15
C VAL A 50 3.43 1.48 9.27
N VAL A 51 2.91 1.55 10.50
CA VAL A 51 3.50 0.93 11.68
C VAL A 51 2.46 0.05 12.37
N PHE A 52 2.83 -1.20 12.66
CA PHE A 52 1.98 -2.14 13.40
C PHE A 52 2.32 -2.10 14.88
N PHE A 53 1.31 -2.11 15.73
CA PHE A 53 1.50 -2.12 17.18
C PHE A 53 0.37 -2.88 17.88
N TYR A 54 0.59 -3.24 19.13
CA TYR A 54 -0.44 -3.84 19.99
C TYR A 54 -0.36 -3.29 21.42
N ASP A 55 -1.50 -3.30 22.11
CA ASP A 55 -1.60 -2.86 23.49
C ASP A 55 -1.14 -3.96 24.49
N ALA A 56 -1.10 -3.59 25.77
CA ALA A 56 -0.68 -4.52 26.82
C ALA A 56 -1.61 -5.75 26.97
N ILE A 57 -2.88 -5.63 26.60
CA ILE A 57 -3.84 -6.74 26.67
C ILE A 57 -3.49 -7.74 25.57
N THR A 58 -3.38 -7.26 24.35
CA THR A 58 -2.98 -8.07 23.19
C THR A 58 -1.60 -8.70 23.39
N ALA A 59 -0.62 -7.95 23.93
CA ALA A 59 0.69 -8.49 24.27
C ALA A 59 0.62 -9.68 25.24
N ASN A 60 -0.21 -9.59 26.29
CA ASN A 60 -0.40 -10.69 27.23
C ASN A 60 -1.06 -11.91 26.57
N GLU A 61 -2.01 -11.70 25.68
CA GLU A 61 -2.68 -12.79 24.94
C GLU A 61 -1.71 -13.49 23.98
N LEU A 62 -0.87 -12.72 23.26
CA LEU A 62 0.16 -13.25 22.36
C LEU A 62 1.22 -14.03 23.15
N ASN A 63 1.68 -13.50 24.30
CA ASN A 63 2.62 -14.21 25.17
C ASN A 63 2.01 -15.51 25.74
N ALA A 64 0.71 -15.49 26.11
CA ALA A 64 0.01 -16.69 26.59
C ALA A 64 -0.20 -17.75 25.50
N ALA A 65 -0.15 -17.33 24.23
CA ALA A 65 -0.19 -18.23 23.09
C ALA A 65 1.18 -18.86 22.79
N GLU A 66 2.25 -18.41 23.47
CA GLU A 66 3.63 -18.94 23.38
C GLU A 66 4.21 -18.88 21.94
N PHE A 67 3.87 -17.85 21.17
CA PHE A 67 4.48 -17.64 19.86
C PHE A 67 5.95 -17.22 20.02
N ASP A 68 6.82 -17.78 19.20
CA ASP A 68 8.23 -17.39 19.13
C ASP A 68 8.42 -16.06 18.41
N ARG A 69 7.57 -15.80 17.39
CA ARG A 69 7.52 -14.53 16.66
C ARG A 69 6.17 -14.28 16.02
N LEU A 70 5.95 -13.04 15.61
CA LEU A 70 4.86 -12.62 14.72
C LEU A 70 5.44 -12.28 13.36
N ASP A 71 4.87 -12.83 12.30
CA ASP A 71 5.22 -12.54 10.91
C ASP A 71 4.11 -11.69 10.27
N PHE A 72 4.50 -10.58 9.65
CA PHE A 72 3.61 -9.56 9.10
C PHE A 72 3.62 -9.60 7.58
N TYR A 73 2.44 -9.54 6.99
CA TYR A 73 2.23 -9.55 5.55
C TYR A 73 1.22 -8.48 5.15
N ILE A 74 1.45 -7.87 3.98
CA ILE A 74 0.53 -6.91 3.35
C ILE A 74 0.13 -7.40 1.96
N GLU A 75 -1.12 -7.22 1.61
CA GLU A 75 -1.63 -7.47 0.27
C GLU A 75 -1.35 -6.26 -0.64
N LEU A 76 -0.29 -6.35 -1.45
CA LEU A 76 0.08 -5.34 -2.43
C LEU A 76 -0.61 -5.53 -3.78
N SER A 77 -1.14 -6.72 -4.03
CA SER A 77 -1.95 -7.05 -5.21
C SER A 77 -3.01 -8.07 -4.81
N PRO A 78 -4.21 -8.04 -5.41
CA PRO A 78 -5.31 -8.93 -5.02
C PRO A 78 -4.90 -10.41 -4.90
N GLY A 79 -5.02 -10.96 -3.70
CA GLY A 79 -4.67 -12.35 -3.39
C GLY A 79 -3.17 -12.62 -3.21
N THR A 80 -2.30 -11.60 -3.26
CA THR A 80 -0.85 -11.76 -3.10
C THR A 80 -0.36 -11.01 -1.86
N TYR A 81 0.00 -11.75 -0.82
CA TYR A 81 0.55 -11.21 0.40
C TYR A 81 2.08 -11.21 0.37
N THR A 82 2.66 -10.07 0.70
CA THR A 82 4.12 -9.88 0.75
C THR A 82 4.55 -9.76 2.21
N PHE A 83 5.55 -10.55 2.60
CA PHE A 83 6.18 -10.47 3.91
C PHE A 83 6.90 -9.12 4.07
N ILE A 84 6.65 -8.45 5.21
CA ILE A 84 7.21 -7.12 5.50
C ILE A 84 8.09 -7.08 6.73
N GLY A 85 8.03 -8.07 7.61
CA GLY A 85 8.87 -8.14 8.79
C GLY A 85 8.36 -9.09 9.85
N SER A 86 9.17 -9.27 10.88
CA SER A 86 8.86 -10.09 12.06
C SER A 86 9.16 -9.34 13.34
N GLU A 87 8.43 -9.64 14.40
CA GLU A 87 8.61 -9.10 15.75
C GLU A 87 8.38 -10.18 16.81
N ALA A 88 9.13 -10.11 17.91
CA ALA A 88 8.87 -10.95 19.07
C ALA A 88 7.63 -10.43 19.85
N PRO A 89 6.70 -11.28 20.30
CA PRO A 89 5.43 -10.86 20.91
C PRO A 89 5.58 -10.33 22.36
N THR A 90 6.79 -10.00 22.78
CA THR A 90 7.11 -9.46 24.12
C THR A 90 7.10 -7.94 24.17
N PHE A 91 6.93 -7.28 23.02
CA PHE A 91 6.98 -5.82 22.94
C PHE A 91 5.61 -5.21 23.30
N ILE A 92 5.63 -4.19 24.17
CA ILE A 92 4.42 -3.46 24.58
C ILE A 92 4.60 -2.00 24.20
N ALA A 93 3.74 -1.51 23.33
CA ALA A 93 3.71 -0.09 22.99
C ALA A 93 3.27 0.74 24.19
N ALA A 94 4.02 1.79 24.54
CA ALA A 94 3.65 2.75 25.56
C ALA A 94 2.58 3.74 25.10
N GLY A 95 2.24 3.75 23.81
CA GLY A 95 1.27 4.63 23.15
C GLY A 95 1.16 4.30 21.67
N ILE A 96 0.49 5.17 20.91
CA ILE A 96 0.43 5.02 19.44
C ILE A 96 1.80 5.40 18.87
N PRO A 97 2.51 4.46 18.22
CA PRO A 97 3.84 4.71 17.68
C PRO A 97 3.80 5.63 16.45
N GLN A 98 4.97 6.17 16.11
CA GLN A 98 5.19 6.88 14.87
C GLN A 98 5.93 5.98 13.87
N CYS A 99 5.69 6.14 12.58
CA CYS A 99 6.26 5.28 11.54
C CYS A 99 7.80 5.28 11.47
N TYR A 100 8.46 6.28 12.04
CA TYR A 100 9.93 6.34 12.12
C TYR A 100 10.52 5.59 13.33
N GLU A 101 9.68 4.98 14.18
CA GLU A 101 10.14 4.24 15.35
C GLU A 101 10.56 2.82 14.95
N SER A 102 11.88 2.60 14.84
CA SER A 102 12.47 1.35 14.35
C SER A 102 12.29 0.12 15.27
N THR A 103 11.63 0.30 16.41
CA THR A 103 11.32 -0.80 17.35
C THR A 103 10.06 -1.57 16.99
N TYR A 104 9.34 -1.12 15.97
CA TYR A 104 8.12 -1.73 15.46
C TYR A 104 8.30 -2.25 14.05
N VAL A 105 7.41 -3.13 13.61
CA VAL A 105 7.34 -3.49 12.20
C VAL A 105 6.74 -2.32 11.45
N THR A 106 7.56 -1.73 10.58
CA THR A 106 7.20 -0.58 9.73
C THR A 106 7.43 -0.93 8.28
N THR A 107 6.65 -0.34 7.40
CA THR A 107 6.83 -0.49 5.95
C THR A 107 6.26 0.71 5.21
N ASP A 108 6.86 1.02 4.06
CA ASP A 108 6.31 1.95 3.09
C ASP A 108 5.38 1.19 2.15
N ILE A 109 4.22 1.77 1.86
CA ILE A 109 3.26 1.22 0.90
C ILE A 109 3.09 2.20 -0.24
N THR A 110 3.20 1.70 -1.47
CA THR A 110 2.96 2.47 -2.69
C THR A 110 1.75 1.93 -3.44
N TRP A 111 0.95 2.83 -4.00
CA TRP A 111 -0.20 2.45 -4.83
C TRP A 111 -0.47 3.52 -5.89
N SER A 112 -1.27 3.17 -6.92
CA SER A 112 -1.62 4.08 -8.00
C SER A 112 -3.12 4.37 -8.03
N GLY A 113 -3.51 5.48 -8.60
CA GLY A 113 -4.87 5.84 -8.96
C GLY A 113 -5.54 6.84 -8.03
N SER A 114 -5.94 6.49 -6.81
CA SER A 114 -6.65 7.41 -5.91
C SER A 114 -5.85 7.76 -4.67
N TYR A 115 -6.07 8.98 -4.14
CA TYR A 115 -5.43 9.47 -2.91
C TYR A 115 -5.52 8.49 -1.72
N ASN A 116 -6.63 7.77 -1.58
CA ASN A 116 -6.83 6.78 -0.53
C ASN A 116 -6.80 5.37 -1.11
N ALA A 117 -6.15 4.46 -0.40
CA ALA A 117 -6.17 3.02 -0.64
C ALA A 117 -6.76 2.26 0.53
N ASN A 118 -7.40 1.13 0.25
CA ASN A 118 -7.78 0.16 1.27
C ASN A 118 -6.78 -0.99 1.23
N ILE A 119 -6.04 -1.17 2.30
CA ILE A 119 -4.94 -2.12 2.40
C ILE A 119 -5.36 -3.28 3.29
N ASN A 120 -5.18 -4.50 2.79
CA ASN A 120 -5.36 -5.71 3.59
C ASN A 120 -4.03 -6.14 4.19
N TYR A 121 -4.07 -6.63 5.43
CA TYR A 121 -2.91 -7.22 6.07
C TYR A 121 -3.26 -8.54 6.73
N MET A 122 -2.22 -9.32 7.00
CA MET A 122 -2.33 -10.62 7.67
C MET A 122 -1.14 -10.81 8.60
N ILE A 123 -1.39 -11.31 9.79
CA ILE A 123 -0.37 -11.57 10.81
C ILE A 123 -0.47 -13.01 11.25
N TYR A 124 0.65 -13.69 11.24
CA TYR A 124 0.81 -15.04 11.75
C TYR A 124 1.65 -15.06 13.02
N GLY A 125 1.19 -15.82 14.01
CA GLY A 125 2.01 -16.26 15.13
C GLY A 125 2.73 -17.54 14.74
N ILE A 126 4.03 -17.58 14.94
CA ILE A 126 4.91 -18.68 14.56
C ILE A 126 5.37 -19.41 15.81
N HIS A 127 5.24 -20.73 15.80
CA HIS A 127 5.89 -21.64 16.75
C HIS A 127 7.03 -22.37 16.04
N ASP A 128 8.24 -22.17 16.52
CA ASP A 128 9.40 -22.95 16.05
C ASP A 128 9.40 -24.32 16.74
N ILE A 129 9.09 -25.36 15.99
CA ILE A 129 9.11 -26.75 16.48
C ILE A 129 10.42 -27.49 16.13
N GLY A 130 11.47 -26.72 15.95
CA GLY A 130 12.84 -27.21 15.70
C GLY A 130 12.96 -27.97 14.37
N ILE A 131 13.48 -29.19 14.40
CA ILE A 131 13.69 -30.00 13.19
C ILE A 131 12.39 -30.37 12.43
N LEU A 132 11.24 -30.18 13.04
CA LEU A 132 9.93 -30.43 12.42
C LEU A 132 9.41 -29.23 11.62
N GLY A 133 10.11 -28.09 11.70
CA GLY A 133 9.75 -26.86 10.98
C GLY A 133 9.03 -25.84 11.84
N GLU A 134 8.13 -25.09 11.26
CA GLU A 134 7.36 -24.04 11.91
C GLU A 134 5.86 -24.32 11.80
N LEU A 135 5.12 -23.96 12.83
CA LEU A 135 3.66 -23.98 12.87
C LEU A 135 3.14 -22.54 12.84
N GLU A 136 2.36 -22.21 11.82
CA GLU A 136 1.74 -20.91 11.64
C GLU A 136 0.32 -20.89 12.20
N THR A 137 -0.02 -19.86 12.93
CA THR A 137 -1.38 -19.60 13.43
C THR A 137 -1.78 -18.18 13.05
N GLU A 138 -2.90 -18.02 12.35
CA GLU A 138 -3.45 -16.70 12.04
C GLU A 138 -3.80 -15.94 13.33
N VAL A 139 -3.17 -14.79 13.51
CA VAL A 139 -3.37 -13.89 14.66
C VAL A 139 -4.41 -12.83 14.33
N ASP A 140 -4.21 -12.13 13.21
CA ASP A 140 -5.09 -11.06 12.76
C ASP A 140 -5.14 -11.03 11.22
N LEU A 141 -6.33 -10.72 10.71
CA LEU A 141 -6.57 -10.49 9.28
C LEU A 141 -7.58 -9.36 9.16
N TYR A 142 -7.14 -8.23 8.67
CA TYR A 142 -8.00 -7.04 8.61
C TYR A 142 -7.63 -6.13 7.44
N SER A 143 -8.41 -5.06 7.28
CA SER A 143 -8.12 -3.99 6.33
C SER A 143 -8.16 -2.63 7.01
N PHE A 144 -7.37 -1.70 6.50
CA PHE A 144 -7.37 -0.31 6.94
C PHE A 144 -7.33 0.62 5.73
N ASN A 145 -7.81 1.84 5.91
CA ASN A 145 -7.72 2.88 4.90
C ASN A 145 -6.44 3.67 5.11
N LEU A 146 -5.73 3.96 4.03
CA LEU A 146 -4.45 4.65 4.02
C LEU A 146 -4.54 5.85 3.07
N GLY A 147 -4.24 7.04 3.55
CA GLY A 147 -4.12 8.25 2.77
C GLY A 147 -2.68 8.52 2.34
N ALA A 148 -2.51 9.20 1.22
CA ALA A 148 -1.19 9.58 0.72
C ALA A 148 -0.42 10.43 1.75
N ASN A 149 0.88 10.17 1.89
CA ASN A 149 1.79 10.85 2.82
C ASN A 149 1.38 10.75 4.30
N GLU A 150 0.53 9.81 4.66
CA GLU A 150 0.17 9.54 6.06
C GLU A 150 1.16 8.60 6.74
N CYS A 151 1.19 8.66 8.08
CA CYS A 151 1.73 7.62 8.93
C CYS A 151 0.56 6.91 9.60
N ALA A 152 0.22 5.71 9.14
CA ALA A 152 -0.85 4.92 9.70
C ALA A 152 -0.35 3.99 10.80
N ALA A 153 -0.77 4.24 12.04
CA ALA A 153 -0.54 3.32 13.15
C ALA A 153 -1.68 2.30 13.22
N VAL A 154 -1.39 1.04 12.91
CA VAL A 154 -2.36 -0.05 12.79
C VAL A 154 -2.35 -0.91 14.06
N PRO A 155 -3.41 -0.87 14.88
CA PRO A 155 -3.48 -1.70 16.07
C PRO A 155 -3.79 -3.16 15.70
N ILE A 156 -2.95 -4.06 16.14
CA ILE A 156 -3.15 -5.51 16.03
C ILE A 156 -4.07 -5.98 17.17
N ARG A 157 -4.93 -6.93 16.87
CA ARG A 157 -5.79 -7.59 17.85
C ARG A 157 -5.65 -9.10 17.73
N PHE A 158 -5.39 -9.75 18.83
CA PHE A 158 -5.39 -11.20 18.88
C PHE A 158 -6.76 -11.71 19.38
N ILE A 159 -7.49 -12.35 18.49
CA ILE A 159 -8.79 -12.93 18.83
C ILE A 159 -8.63 -14.44 18.93
N THR A 160 -8.47 -14.95 20.15
CA THR A 160 -8.53 -16.39 20.40
C THR A 160 -9.91 -16.90 19.97
N LYS A 161 -9.98 -17.60 18.82
CA LYS A 161 -11.19 -18.36 18.46
C LYS A 161 -11.39 -19.42 19.53
N LYS A 162 -12.25 -19.17 20.54
CA LYS A 162 -12.66 -20.22 21.48
C LYS A 162 -13.21 -21.38 20.67
N LYS A 163 -12.47 -22.51 20.65
CA LYS A 163 -13.01 -23.75 20.12
C LYS A 163 -14.29 -24.07 20.94
N LYS A 164 -15.45 -24.04 20.25
CA LYS A 164 -16.70 -24.57 20.81
C LYS A 164 -16.67 -26.08 20.84
#